data_b6dc129e26d21416d9ded9093ca18314
#
_entry.id   b6dc129e26d21416d9ded9093ca18314
#
_cell.length_a   1.000
_cell.length_b   1.000
_cell.length_c   1.000
_cell.angle_alpha   90.00
_cell.angle_beta   90.00
_cell.angle_gamma   90.00
#
_symmetry.space_group_name_H-M   'P 1'
#
loop_
_entity.id
_entity.type
_entity.pdbx_description
1 polymer ?
#
loop_
_entity_poly.entity_id
_entity_poly.type
_entity_poly.pdbx_seq_one_letter_code
_entity_poly.pdbx_strand_id
1 'polypeptide(L)'
;MSNLRNFDLNLLLAFDVLMLELNVTRAAKKMFITQSAMSHTLHKLRQQLDDPLLVKTSTGMKPTERALTLIDPVRALLNETERLIQPPSEFEARTSQHRFVLAASDYIELLLMPELSGLNEKNAPGIDLHIKRTEKSLQIEELEKGSLDVVLGFESVLNPPTHLRRQYLFSDSMACVVRRQHPIVKSNPSLAEFVDVPHMLISRTGKDFGMIDQRLSELGLERRIKLIIPHFLSAALIVSKTDMILSLPYRIAEQFATLAPLEIFPVPIELPDYDLCMIWHPLRDKDPAHQWLRERITSICKRIDTI
;
A
#
# COMPACT_ATOMS: atom_id res chain seq x y z
N MET A 1 8.87 -42.13 -8.13
CA MET A 1 9.04 -40.78 -7.47
C MET A 1 10.51 -40.52 -7.31
N SER A 2 10.96 -39.39 -7.73
CA SER A 2 12.33 -39.04 -8.02
C SER A 2 13.32 -39.23 -6.86
N ASN A 3 14.52 -39.72 -7.19
CA ASN A 3 15.72 -39.79 -6.33
C ASN A 3 16.17 -38.39 -5.79
N LEU A 4 15.41 -37.33 -6.07
CA LEU A 4 15.76 -35.94 -5.72
C LEU A 4 15.91 -35.73 -4.20
N ARG A 5 15.16 -36.50 -3.38
CA ARG A 5 15.30 -36.40 -1.90
C ARG A 5 16.68 -36.79 -1.40
N ASN A 6 17.37 -37.65 -2.14
CA ASN A 6 18.69 -38.17 -1.77
C ASN A 6 19.83 -37.51 -2.54
N PHE A 7 19.51 -36.57 -3.44
CA PHE A 7 20.48 -35.82 -4.22
C PHE A 7 20.84 -34.51 -3.54
N ASP A 8 22.11 -34.31 -3.25
CA ASP A 8 22.60 -33.04 -2.72
C ASP A 8 22.77 -32.03 -3.86
N LEU A 9 21.88 -31.06 -3.95
CA LEU A 9 21.89 -30.03 -4.99
C LEU A 9 23.17 -29.20 -5.04
N ASN A 10 23.93 -29.09 -3.92
CA ASN A 10 25.21 -28.42 -3.92
C ASN A 10 26.26 -29.12 -4.81
N LEU A 11 26.06 -30.40 -5.11
CA LEU A 11 26.90 -31.12 -6.06
C LEU A 11 26.83 -30.55 -7.47
N LEU A 12 25.70 -29.94 -7.86
CA LEU A 12 25.56 -29.33 -9.20
C LEU A 12 26.44 -28.09 -9.35
N LEU A 13 26.62 -27.29 -8.28
CA LEU A 13 27.59 -26.18 -8.28
C LEU A 13 29.02 -26.68 -8.47
N ALA A 14 29.36 -27.73 -7.75
CA ALA A 14 30.69 -28.33 -7.87
C ALA A 14 30.91 -28.94 -9.26
N PHE A 15 29.88 -29.56 -9.84
CA PHE A 15 29.93 -30.10 -11.22
C PHE A 15 30.18 -28.99 -12.25
N ASP A 16 29.48 -27.88 -12.20
CA ASP A 16 29.69 -26.74 -13.12
C ASP A 16 31.12 -26.19 -13.00
N VAL A 17 31.61 -26.00 -11.80
CA VAL A 17 32.99 -25.50 -11.59
C VAL A 17 34.04 -26.52 -12.05
N LEU A 18 33.81 -27.82 -11.85
CA LEU A 18 34.71 -28.87 -12.32
C LEU A 18 34.73 -28.94 -13.87
N MET A 19 33.58 -28.77 -14.51
CA MET A 19 33.47 -28.73 -15.98
C MET A 19 34.14 -27.48 -16.57
N LEU A 20 34.09 -26.36 -15.87
CA LEU A 20 34.75 -25.10 -16.27
C LEU A 20 36.28 -25.21 -16.16
N GLU A 21 36.77 -25.74 -15.03
CA GLU A 21 38.19 -25.75 -14.71
C GLU A 21 38.96 -26.97 -15.29
N LEU A 22 38.27 -28.06 -15.53
CA LEU A 22 38.85 -29.37 -15.92
C LEU A 22 40.05 -29.76 -15.05
N ASN A 23 40.06 -29.35 -13.81
CA ASN A 23 41.13 -29.54 -12.86
C ASN A 23 40.58 -29.45 -11.42
N VAL A 24 40.71 -30.51 -10.66
CA VAL A 24 40.20 -30.63 -9.28
C VAL A 24 40.78 -29.57 -8.33
N THR A 25 42.09 -29.29 -8.48
CA THR A 25 42.76 -28.31 -7.59
C THR A 25 42.31 -26.88 -7.91
N ARG A 26 42.14 -26.52 -9.19
CA ARG A 26 41.64 -25.20 -9.55
C ARG A 26 40.17 -25.05 -9.16
N ALA A 27 39.37 -26.09 -9.41
CA ALA A 27 37.97 -26.10 -8.99
C ALA A 27 37.82 -25.93 -7.47
N ALA A 28 38.65 -26.61 -6.68
CA ALA A 28 38.68 -26.45 -5.24
C ALA A 28 38.99 -25.01 -4.78
N LYS A 29 39.99 -24.37 -5.40
CA LYS A 29 40.32 -22.95 -5.14
C LYS A 29 39.16 -22.03 -5.46
N LYS A 30 38.48 -22.25 -6.60
CA LYS A 30 37.36 -21.42 -7.04
C LYS A 30 36.14 -21.55 -6.14
N MET A 31 35.94 -22.70 -5.51
CA MET A 31 34.88 -22.93 -4.53
C MET A 31 35.30 -22.67 -3.07
N PHE A 32 36.51 -22.15 -2.84
CA PHE A 32 37.05 -21.87 -1.50
C PHE A 32 37.05 -23.09 -0.55
N ILE A 33 37.31 -24.29 -1.10
CA ILE A 33 37.44 -25.54 -0.33
C ILE A 33 38.77 -26.20 -0.57
N THR A 34 39.07 -27.22 0.22
CA THR A 34 40.34 -28.02 0.05
C THR A 34 40.22 -28.93 -1.18
N GLN A 35 41.40 -29.27 -1.75
CA GLN A 35 41.45 -30.21 -2.89
C GLN A 35 40.89 -31.60 -2.52
N SER A 36 41.12 -32.05 -1.25
CA SER A 36 40.56 -33.30 -0.73
C SER A 36 39.03 -33.27 -0.67
N ALA A 37 38.43 -32.14 -0.22
CA ALA A 37 36.99 -31.95 -0.21
C ALA A 37 36.41 -31.98 -1.63
N MET A 38 37.03 -31.29 -2.60
CA MET A 38 36.60 -31.30 -3.98
C MET A 38 36.70 -32.69 -4.61
N SER A 39 37.79 -33.45 -4.26
CA SER A 39 37.91 -34.84 -4.74
C SER A 39 36.81 -35.75 -4.20
N HIS A 40 36.46 -35.55 -2.91
CA HIS A 40 35.32 -36.26 -2.31
C HIS A 40 33.98 -35.90 -2.97
N THR A 41 33.78 -34.60 -3.25
CA THR A 41 32.59 -34.11 -3.99
C THR A 41 32.51 -34.73 -5.37
N LEU A 42 33.61 -34.76 -6.12
CA LEU A 42 33.63 -35.43 -7.46
C LEU A 42 33.35 -36.94 -7.33
N HIS A 43 33.82 -37.61 -6.28
CA HIS A 43 33.52 -39.01 -6.02
C HIS A 43 32.00 -39.21 -5.76
N LYS A 44 31.37 -38.38 -4.97
CA LYS A 44 29.91 -38.41 -4.76
C LYS A 44 29.12 -38.17 -6.05
N LEU A 45 29.53 -37.18 -6.86
CA LEU A 45 28.94 -36.92 -8.15
C LEU A 45 28.97 -38.16 -9.07
N ARG A 46 30.14 -38.82 -9.13
CA ARG A 46 30.31 -40.05 -9.90
C ARG A 46 29.37 -41.16 -9.46
N GLN A 47 29.20 -41.33 -8.16
CA GLN A 47 28.29 -42.33 -7.60
C GLN A 47 26.81 -42.01 -7.92
N GLN A 48 26.42 -40.74 -7.75
CA GLN A 48 25.01 -40.35 -7.94
C GLN A 48 24.60 -40.31 -9.43
N LEU A 49 25.51 -39.96 -10.32
CA LEU A 49 25.26 -39.88 -11.76
C LEU A 49 25.64 -41.11 -12.52
N ASP A 50 26.26 -42.09 -11.84
CA ASP A 50 26.78 -43.34 -12.40
C ASP A 50 27.66 -43.11 -13.65
N ASP A 51 28.58 -42.12 -13.54
CA ASP A 51 29.47 -41.74 -14.62
C ASP A 51 30.78 -41.15 -14.07
N PRO A 52 31.95 -41.41 -14.70
CA PRO A 52 33.23 -40.82 -14.29
C PRO A 52 33.28 -39.29 -14.38
N LEU A 53 32.44 -38.66 -15.18
CA LEU A 53 32.29 -37.22 -15.45
C LEU A 53 33.56 -36.57 -16.01
N LEU A 54 34.69 -36.75 -15.34
CA LEU A 54 36.00 -36.28 -15.76
C LEU A 54 37.00 -37.42 -15.69
N VAL A 55 37.66 -37.71 -16.83
CA VAL A 55 38.68 -38.73 -16.96
C VAL A 55 40.06 -38.14 -17.19
N LYS A 56 41.09 -38.76 -16.59
CA LYS A 56 42.47 -38.31 -16.74
C LYS A 56 43.03 -38.79 -18.09
N THR A 57 43.61 -37.85 -18.82
CA THR A 57 44.30 -38.12 -20.10
C THR A 57 45.75 -37.65 -20.04
N SER A 58 46.52 -37.88 -21.09
CA SER A 58 47.90 -37.42 -21.23
C SER A 58 48.04 -35.88 -21.20
N THR A 59 46.95 -35.19 -21.57
CA THR A 59 46.91 -33.71 -21.67
C THR A 59 46.12 -33.04 -20.52
N GLY A 60 45.72 -33.81 -19.48
CA GLY A 60 44.90 -33.28 -18.37
C GLY A 60 43.61 -34.07 -18.16
N MET A 61 42.61 -33.44 -17.57
CA MET A 61 41.27 -34.06 -17.41
C MET A 61 40.37 -33.66 -18.59
N LYS A 62 39.58 -34.61 -19.05
CA LYS A 62 38.57 -34.40 -20.12
C LYS A 62 37.20 -34.85 -19.63
N PRO A 63 36.10 -34.14 -20.01
CA PRO A 63 34.75 -34.56 -19.68
C PRO A 63 34.34 -35.81 -20.47
N THR A 64 33.46 -36.61 -19.88
CA THR A 64 32.74 -37.68 -20.59
C THR A 64 31.64 -37.11 -21.48
N GLU A 65 31.15 -37.90 -22.47
CA GLU A 65 29.99 -37.52 -23.27
C GLU A 65 28.75 -37.21 -22.39
N ARG A 66 28.55 -37.99 -21.32
CA ARG A 66 27.47 -37.75 -20.36
C ARG A 66 27.64 -36.43 -19.62
N ALA A 67 28.85 -36.09 -19.20
CA ALA A 67 29.13 -34.81 -18.57
C ALA A 67 28.85 -33.62 -19.51
N LEU A 68 29.18 -33.76 -20.81
CA LEU A 68 28.87 -32.76 -21.84
C LEU A 68 27.37 -32.61 -22.08
N THR A 69 26.58 -33.68 -22.01
CA THR A 69 25.11 -33.58 -22.14
C THR A 69 24.44 -33.02 -20.89
N LEU A 70 25.05 -33.14 -19.72
CA LEU A 70 24.50 -32.65 -18.44
C LEU A 70 24.80 -31.18 -18.16
N ILE A 71 25.86 -30.61 -18.73
CA ILE A 71 26.34 -29.29 -18.33
C ILE A 71 25.32 -28.17 -18.62
N ASP A 72 24.71 -28.17 -19.79
CA ASP A 72 23.74 -27.13 -20.16
C ASP A 72 22.46 -27.18 -19.32
N PRO A 73 21.81 -28.34 -19.11
CA PRO A 73 20.71 -28.46 -18.15
C PRO A 73 21.07 -28.03 -16.71
N VAL A 74 22.26 -28.40 -16.24
CA VAL A 74 22.72 -28.00 -14.91
C VAL A 74 22.87 -26.48 -14.80
N ARG A 75 23.49 -25.83 -15.77
CA ARG A 75 23.61 -24.36 -15.82
C ARG A 75 22.27 -23.67 -15.87
N ALA A 76 21.34 -24.17 -16.66
CA ALA A 76 19.99 -23.64 -16.71
C ALA A 76 19.30 -23.69 -15.33
N LEU A 77 19.44 -24.83 -14.63
CA LEU A 77 18.90 -24.98 -13.27
C LEU A 77 19.55 -24.04 -12.25
N LEU A 78 20.89 -23.92 -12.30
CA LEU A 78 21.63 -23.01 -11.40
C LEU A 78 21.25 -21.55 -11.63
N ASN A 79 21.13 -21.12 -12.89
CA ASN A 79 20.68 -19.78 -13.25
C ASN A 79 19.26 -19.49 -12.75
N GLU A 80 18.35 -20.45 -12.85
CA GLU A 80 16.99 -20.29 -12.34
C GLU A 80 16.97 -20.23 -10.81
N THR A 81 17.81 -21.06 -10.16
CA THR A 81 17.97 -21.01 -8.70
C THR A 81 18.53 -19.65 -8.25
N GLU A 82 19.51 -19.10 -8.97
CA GLU A 82 20.06 -17.78 -8.70
C GLU A 82 19.01 -16.69 -8.81
N ARG A 83 18.13 -16.75 -9.81
CA ARG A 83 16.98 -15.82 -9.93
C ARG A 83 16.03 -15.91 -8.74
N LEU A 84 15.78 -17.12 -8.21
CA LEU A 84 14.89 -17.31 -7.06
C LEU A 84 15.46 -16.74 -5.75
N ILE A 85 16.77 -16.76 -5.59
CA ILE A 85 17.45 -16.24 -4.37
C ILE A 85 17.87 -14.78 -4.47
N GLN A 86 17.84 -14.18 -5.67
CA GLN A 86 18.05 -12.75 -5.80
C GLN A 86 16.98 -11.98 -5.03
N PRO A 87 17.35 -10.89 -4.33
CA PRO A 87 16.34 -10.01 -3.76
C PRO A 87 15.39 -9.54 -4.86
N PRO A 88 14.10 -9.31 -4.53
CA PRO A 88 13.15 -8.79 -5.51
C PRO A 88 13.78 -7.60 -6.24
N SER A 89 13.72 -7.60 -7.55
CA SER A 89 14.19 -6.47 -8.36
C SER A 89 13.50 -5.20 -7.88
N GLU A 90 14.20 -4.08 -7.92
CA GLU A 90 13.60 -2.77 -7.64
C GLU A 90 12.30 -2.64 -8.44
N PHE A 91 11.23 -2.22 -7.74
CA PHE A 91 9.94 -2.04 -8.37
C PHE A 91 10.02 -0.90 -9.39
N GLU A 92 9.84 -1.22 -10.64
CA GLU A 92 9.82 -0.25 -11.71
C GLU A 92 8.38 0.12 -12.09
N ALA A 93 7.90 1.24 -11.57
CA ALA A 93 6.52 1.69 -11.75
C ALA A 93 6.13 1.90 -13.21
N ARG A 94 7.08 2.33 -14.07
CA ARG A 94 6.82 2.63 -15.49
C ARG A 94 6.44 1.41 -16.33
N THR A 95 6.96 0.25 -15.97
CA THR A 95 6.78 -1.01 -16.71
C THR A 95 5.88 -2.00 -15.98
N SER A 96 5.56 -1.70 -14.72
CA SER A 96 4.71 -2.56 -13.88
C SER A 96 3.25 -2.57 -14.36
N GLN A 97 2.61 -3.72 -14.25
CA GLN A 97 1.16 -3.94 -14.46
C GLN A 97 0.50 -4.36 -13.14
N HIS A 98 0.94 -3.75 -12.05
CA HIS A 98 0.43 -4.08 -10.72
C HIS A 98 -0.94 -3.46 -10.48
N ARG A 99 -1.80 -4.17 -9.73
CA ARG A 99 -3.08 -3.66 -9.27
C ARG A 99 -3.03 -3.46 -7.77
N PHE A 100 -3.34 -2.25 -7.31
CA PHE A 100 -3.51 -1.94 -5.90
C PHE A 100 -4.98 -1.80 -5.55
N VAL A 101 -5.37 -2.33 -4.40
CA VAL A 101 -6.72 -2.21 -3.84
C VAL A 101 -6.64 -1.37 -2.58
N LEU A 102 -7.29 -0.21 -2.58
CA LEU A 102 -7.32 0.72 -1.44
C LEU A 102 -8.75 0.81 -0.89
N ALA A 103 -8.88 0.90 0.42
CA ALA A 103 -10.15 1.27 1.04
C ALA A 103 -10.11 2.72 1.51
N ALA A 104 -11.09 3.51 1.10
CA ALA A 104 -11.19 4.93 1.42
C ALA A 104 -12.65 5.36 1.58
N SER A 105 -12.88 6.51 2.23
CA SER A 105 -14.16 7.22 2.17
C SER A 105 -14.19 8.14 0.95
N ASP A 106 -15.36 8.52 0.50
CA ASP A 106 -15.55 9.50 -0.58
C ASP A 106 -14.89 10.87 -0.30
N TYR A 107 -14.74 11.25 0.97
CA TYR A 107 -13.91 12.40 1.37
C TYR A 107 -12.45 12.23 0.91
N ILE A 108 -11.85 11.07 1.20
CA ILE A 108 -10.46 10.78 0.85
C ILE A 108 -10.32 10.59 -0.66
N GLU A 109 -11.30 9.97 -1.31
CA GLU A 109 -11.32 9.84 -2.76
C GLU A 109 -11.26 11.21 -3.44
N LEU A 110 -12.08 12.17 -2.99
CA LEU A 110 -12.10 13.53 -3.55
C LEU A 110 -10.77 14.27 -3.36
N LEU A 111 -10.08 14.06 -2.24
CA LEU A 111 -8.80 14.74 -1.96
C LEU A 111 -7.59 14.11 -2.66
N LEU A 112 -7.51 12.78 -2.68
CA LEU A 112 -6.28 12.09 -3.10
C LEU A 112 -6.34 11.53 -4.51
N MET A 113 -7.49 11.00 -4.95
CA MET A 113 -7.54 10.25 -6.19
C MET A 113 -7.28 11.08 -7.45
N PRO A 114 -7.70 12.36 -7.55
CA PRO A 114 -7.37 13.18 -8.72
C PRO A 114 -5.87 13.30 -8.94
N GLU A 115 -5.10 13.56 -7.86
CA GLU A 115 -3.64 13.68 -7.96
C GLU A 115 -2.96 12.32 -8.14
N LEU A 116 -3.39 11.30 -7.40
CA LEU A 116 -2.80 9.97 -7.48
C LEU A 116 -2.98 9.37 -8.88
N SER A 117 -4.18 9.49 -9.46
CA SER A 117 -4.45 9.03 -10.83
C SER A 117 -3.64 9.80 -11.86
N GLY A 118 -3.57 11.13 -11.77
CA GLY A 118 -2.79 11.95 -12.70
C GLY A 118 -1.28 11.68 -12.65
N LEU A 119 -0.73 11.33 -11.48
CA LEU A 119 0.65 10.91 -11.35
C LEU A 119 0.89 9.52 -11.96
N ASN A 120 -0.07 8.61 -11.81
CA ASN A 120 0.03 7.27 -12.35
C ASN A 120 0.01 7.28 -13.88
N GLU A 121 -0.87 8.06 -14.51
CA GLU A 121 -0.91 8.18 -15.98
C GLU A 121 0.44 8.56 -16.59
N LYS A 122 1.20 9.43 -15.92
CA LYS A 122 2.49 9.92 -16.41
C LYS A 122 3.66 8.99 -16.08
N ASN A 123 3.66 8.41 -14.88
CA ASN A 123 4.83 7.75 -14.31
C ASN A 123 4.67 6.23 -14.15
N ALA A 124 3.46 5.72 -14.20
CA ALA A 124 3.13 4.32 -13.95
C ALA A 124 1.86 3.89 -14.71
N PRO A 125 1.86 3.99 -16.06
CA PRO A 125 0.65 3.85 -16.88
C PRO A 125 0.02 2.44 -16.84
N GLY A 126 0.76 1.44 -16.42
CA GLY A 126 0.26 0.06 -16.29
C GLY A 126 -0.25 -0.27 -14.88
N ILE A 127 -0.25 0.68 -13.95
CA ILE A 127 -0.73 0.44 -12.58
C ILE A 127 -2.22 0.76 -12.48
N ASP A 128 -3.00 -0.24 -12.07
CA ASP A 128 -4.42 -0.11 -11.77
C ASP A 128 -4.64 0.25 -10.30
N LEU A 129 -5.56 1.20 -10.04
CA LEU A 129 -6.04 1.52 -8.70
C LEU A 129 -7.51 1.12 -8.57
N HIS A 130 -7.80 0.24 -7.63
CA HIS A 130 -9.17 -0.16 -7.29
C HIS A 130 -9.53 0.39 -5.92
N ILE A 131 -10.50 1.30 -5.86
CA ILE A 131 -10.95 1.89 -4.61
C ILE A 131 -12.19 1.16 -4.12
N LYS A 132 -12.10 0.64 -2.91
CA LYS A 132 -13.23 0.09 -2.16
C LYS A 132 -13.70 1.09 -1.12
N ARG A 133 -14.98 1.10 -0.84
CA ARG A 133 -15.51 1.87 0.27
C ARG A 133 -15.05 1.28 1.61
N THR A 134 -14.58 2.13 2.54
CA THR A 134 -14.34 1.72 3.92
C THR A 134 -15.62 1.24 4.57
N GLU A 135 -15.55 0.09 5.24
CA GLU A 135 -16.66 -0.48 6.01
C GLU A 135 -16.79 0.18 7.40
N LYS A 136 -17.78 -0.28 8.19
CA LYS A 136 -17.98 0.20 9.58
C LYS A 136 -16.83 -0.15 10.50
N SER A 137 -16.15 -1.26 10.23
CA SER A 137 -14.96 -1.74 10.94
C SER A 137 -13.78 -1.81 9.98
N LEU A 138 -12.57 -1.73 10.52
CA LEU A 138 -11.36 -1.92 9.74
C LEU A 138 -11.35 -3.34 9.13
N GLN A 139 -11.10 -3.44 7.84
CA GLN A 139 -11.12 -4.69 7.06
C GLN A 139 -9.82 -5.49 7.28
N ILE A 140 -9.61 -5.96 8.51
CA ILE A 140 -8.37 -6.62 8.94
C ILE A 140 -8.10 -7.88 8.13
N GLU A 141 -9.11 -8.75 7.96
CA GLU A 141 -8.95 -10.00 7.21
C GLU A 141 -8.55 -9.78 5.75
N GLU A 142 -9.04 -8.72 5.10
CA GLU A 142 -8.68 -8.41 3.72
C GLU A 142 -7.23 -7.92 3.63
N LEU A 143 -6.76 -7.14 4.62
CA LEU A 143 -5.36 -6.72 4.74
C LEU A 143 -4.44 -7.92 4.97
N GLU A 144 -4.81 -8.86 5.85
CA GLU A 144 -4.05 -10.08 6.13
C GLU A 144 -3.97 -11.01 4.91
N LYS A 145 -5.08 -11.17 4.19
CA LYS A 145 -5.17 -12.00 2.97
C LYS A 145 -4.50 -11.33 1.75
N GLY A 146 -4.15 -10.04 1.85
CA GLY A 146 -3.58 -9.28 0.75
C GLY A 146 -4.55 -8.98 -0.39
N SER A 147 -5.87 -9.10 -0.17
CA SER A 147 -6.93 -8.66 -1.09
C SER A 147 -7.26 -7.17 -0.95
N LEU A 148 -6.68 -6.54 0.06
CA LEU A 148 -6.67 -5.10 0.32
C LEU A 148 -5.24 -4.70 0.69
N ASP A 149 -4.70 -3.70 0.01
CA ASP A 149 -3.33 -3.25 0.26
C ASP A 149 -3.28 -2.20 1.37
N VAL A 150 -4.14 -1.18 1.30
CA VAL A 150 -4.11 -0.03 2.19
C VAL A 150 -5.52 0.39 2.58
N VAL A 151 -5.71 0.77 3.84
CA VAL A 151 -6.89 1.52 4.31
C VAL A 151 -6.47 2.95 4.62
N LEU A 152 -7.22 3.90 4.08
CA LEU A 152 -7.07 5.33 4.34
C LEU A 152 -8.26 5.82 5.15
N GLY A 153 -8.02 6.47 6.28
CA GLY A 153 -9.10 6.97 7.13
C GLY A 153 -8.62 7.66 8.39
N PHE A 154 -9.56 8.21 9.12
CA PHE A 154 -9.27 8.88 10.39
C PHE A 154 -8.96 7.85 11.47
N GLU A 155 -7.84 8.03 12.15
CA GLU A 155 -7.33 7.08 13.16
C GLU A 155 -8.36 6.84 14.27
N SER A 156 -8.99 7.90 14.76
CA SER A 156 -10.02 7.84 15.81
C SER A 156 -11.26 7.03 15.41
N VAL A 157 -11.57 6.94 14.10
CA VAL A 157 -12.70 6.18 13.57
C VAL A 157 -12.33 4.74 13.31
N LEU A 158 -11.14 4.49 12.76
CA LEU A 158 -10.66 3.16 12.37
C LEU A 158 -10.16 2.35 13.55
N ASN A 159 -9.61 3.02 14.58
CA ASN A 159 -9.03 2.41 15.79
C ASN A 159 -8.19 1.15 15.49
N PRO A 160 -7.10 1.28 14.71
CA PRO A 160 -6.36 0.13 14.20
C PRO A 160 -5.67 -0.64 15.32
N PRO A 161 -5.72 -1.99 15.30
CA PRO A 161 -4.98 -2.82 16.23
C PRO A 161 -3.47 -2.58 16.14
N THR A 162 -2.76 -2.79 17.25
CA THR A 162 -1.32 -2.50 17.36
C THR A 162 -0.42 -3.35 16.45
N HIS A 163 -0.90 -4.49 15.99
CA HIS A 163 -0.16 -5.37 15.07
C HIS A 163 -0.16 -4.86 13.62
N LEU A 164 -1.08 -3.96 13.25
CA LEU A 164 -1.06 -3.34 11.93
C LEU A 164 -0.08 -2.16 11.91
N ARG A 165 0.48 -1.91 10.74
CA ARG A 165 1.26 -0.71 10.48
C ARG A 165 0.36 0.46 10.24
N ARG A 166 0.77 1.62 10.73
CA ARG A 166 0.09 2.88 10.49
C ARG A 166 1.10 4.00 10.26
N GLN A 167 0.72 4.91 9.40
CA GLN A 167 1.48 6.12 9.12
C GLN A 167 0.52 7.30 9.12
N TYR A 168 0.84 8.31 9.90
CA TYR A 168 0.18 9.61 9.87
C TYR A 168 0.39 10.27 8.50
N LEU A 169 -0.64 10.91 7.98
CA LEU A 169 -0.62 11.62 6.70
C LEU A 169 -0.78 13.12 6.88
N PHE A 170 -1.85 13.57 7.50
CA PHE A 170 -2.12 14.95 7.88
C PHE A 170 -3.27 15.05 8.88
N SER A 171 -3.40 16.20 9.55
CA SER A 171 -4.57 16.53 10.36
C SER A 171 -5.53 17.43 9.59
N ASP A 172 -6.83 17.30 9.89
CA ASP A 172 -7.87 18.17 9.37
C ASP A 172 -8.79 18.64 10.51
N SER A 173 -9.35 19.82 10.38
CA SER A 173 -10.29 20.39 11.31
C SER A 173 -11.72 20.40 10.74
N MET A 174 -12.72 20.71 11.56
CA MET A 174 -14.10 20.88 11.09
C MET A 174 -14.36 22.32 10.68
N ALA A 175 -15.09 22.50 9.59
CA ALA A 175 -15.66 23.75 9.16
C ALA A 175 -17.16 23.62 8.90
N CYS A 176 -17.83 24.75 8.83
CA CYS A 176 -19.20 24.85 8.37
C CYS A 176 -19.27 25.44 6.97
N VAL A 177 -20.16 24.94 6.15
CA VAL A 177 -20.50 25.52 4.85
C VAL A 177 -21.99 25.79 4.74
N VAL A 178 -22.32 26.86 4.07
CA VAL A 178 -23.69 27.30 3.72
C VAL A 178 -23.70 27.80 2.30
N ARG A 179 -24.89 27.96 1.72
CA ARG A 179 -25.02 28.66 0.43
C ARG A 179 -24.48 30.08 0.50
N ARG A 180 -24.02 30.62 -0.62
CA ARG A 180 -23.66 32.05 -0.73
C ARG A 180 -24.81 32.96 -0.31
N GLN A 181 -24.47 34.04 0.43
CA GLN A 181 -25.43 34.99 0.98
C GLN A 181 -26.39 34.40 2.02
N HIS A 182 -25.99 33.34 2.70
CA HIS A 182 -26.76 32.85 3.85
C HIS A 182 -26.73 33.85 4.97
N PRO A 183 -27.88 34.16 5.65
CA PRO A 183 -27.95 35.19 6.69
C PRO A 183 -26.95 35.02 7.83
N ILE A 184 -26.61 33.77 8.19
CA ILE A 184 -25.73 33.42 9.30
C ILE A 184 -24.30 33.94 9.13
N VAL A 185 -23.82 34.12 7.90
CA VAL A 185 -22.42 34.51 7.62
C VAL A 185 -22.18 36.00 7.78
N LYS A 186 -23.22 36.82 7.86
CA LYS A 186 -23.11 38.27 8.00
C LYS A 186 -22.60 38.74 9.35
N SER A 187 -22.72 37.91 10.39
CA SER A 187 -22.19 38.11 11.73
C SER A 187 -21.48 36.82 12.13
N ASN A 188 -20.27 36.86 12.58
CA ASN A 188 -19.59 35.66 13.10
C ASN A 188 -20.56 34.95 14.09
N PRO A 189 -21.21 33.82 13.70
CA PRO A 189 -22.39 33.33 14.39
C PRO A 189 -22.06 32.91 15.83
N SER A 190 -22.87 33.32 16.77
CA SER A 190 -22.85 32.78 18.11
C SER A 190 -23.30 31.32 18.11
N LEU A 191 -22.96 30.59 19.17
CA LEU A 191 -23.39 29.22 19.36
C LEU A 191 -24.92 29.06 19.35
N ALA A 192 -25.64 30.02 19.91
CA ALA A 192 -27.10 30.05 19.92
C ALA A 192 -27.67 30.16 18.51
N GLU A 193 -27.15 31.08 17.68
CA GLU A 193 -27.55 31.19 16.26
C GLU A 193 -27.22 29.95 15.45
N PHE A 194 -26.09 29.30 15.74
CA PHE A 194 -25.68 28.07 15.07
C PHE A 194 -26.65 26.91 15.32
N VAL A 195 -27.10 26.72 16.57
CA VAL A 195 -28.00 25.60 16.90
C VAL A 195 -29.45 25.84 16.43
N ASP A 196 -29.86 27.10 16.26
CA ASP A 196 -31.22 27.48 15.83
C ASP A 196 -31.46 27.23 14.33
N VAL A 197 -30.39 27.21 13.50
CA VAL A 197 -30.50 26.95 12.07
C VAL A 197 -30.57 25.42 11.82
N PRO A 198 -31.39 24.94 10.86
CA PRO A 198 -31.40 23.52 10.49
C PRO A 198 -30.07 23.05 9.92
N HIS A 199 -29.65 21.86 10.31
CA HIS A 199 -28.41 21.24 9.86
C HIS A 199 -28.62 20.07 8.90
N MET A 200 -27.62 19.87 8.03
CA MET A 200 -27.41 18.64 7.29
C MET A 200 -26.26 17.87 7.92
N LEU A 201 -26.41 16.57 8.06
CA LEU A 201 -25.40 15.67 8.59
C LEU A 201 -24.97 14.66 7.52
N ILE A 202 -23.66 14.49 7.35
CA ILE A 202 -23.12 13.39 6.56
C ILE A 202 -22.90 12.21 7.52
N SER A 203 -23.66 11.15 7.31
CA SER A 203 -23.59 9.94 8.13
C SER A 203 -23.69 8.69 7.25
N ARG A 204 -22.61 7.94 7.19
CA ARG A 204 -22.56 6.66 6.45
C ARG A 204 -23.42 5.56 7.08
N THR A 205 -23.73 5.69 8.36
CA THR A 205 -24.48 4.70 9.12
C THR A 205 -25.94 5.06 9.32
N GLY A 206 -26.34 6.26 8.89
CA GLY A 206 -27.68 6.82 9.13
C GLY A 206 -27.92 7.29 10.57
N LYS A 207 -26.88 7.27 11.44
CA LYS A 207 -27.00 7.85 12.78
C LYS A 207 -27.11 9.37 12.67
N ASP A 208 -27.97 9.95 13.47
CA ASP A 208 -28.25 11.39 13.58
C ASP A 208 -27.34 12.10 14.60
N PHE A 209 -26.25 11.49 14.98
CA PHE A 209 -25.33 11.94 16.01
C PHE A 209 -23.87 11.84 15.55
N GLY A 210 -23.14 12.95 15.64
CA GLY A 210 -21.73 13.07 15.28
C GLY A 210 -20.91 13.81 16.35
N MET A 211 -19.67 14.16 16.02
CA MET A 211 -18.73 14.83 16.93
C MET A 211 -19.28 16.19 17.44
N ILE A 212 -19.90 16.96 16.56
CA ILE A 212 -20.52 18.25 16.95
C ILE A 212 -21.66 17.99 17.92
N ASP A 213 -22.50 17.00 17.66
CA ASP A 213 -23.65 16.67 18.49
C ASP A 213 -23.21 16.20 19.89
N GLN A 214 -22.14 15.43 19.95
CA GLN A 214 -21.51 15.05 21.22
C GLN A 214 -21.07 16.29 22.01
N ARG A 215 -20.36 17.21 21.35
CA ARG A 215 -19.86 18.41 22.01
C ARG A 215 -20.98 19.37 22.43
N LEU A 216 -22.02 19.53 21.62
CA LEU A 216 -23.22 20.29 21.98
C LEU A 216 -23.94 19.69 23.20
N SER A 217 -24.08 18.36 23.24
CA SER A 217 -24.69 17.65 24.38
C SER A 217 -23.95 17.89 25.71
N GLU A 218 -22.60 17.95 25.67
CA GLU A 218 -21.78 18.30 26.85
C GLU A 218 -22.05 19.72 27.35
N LEU A 219 -22.51 20.62 26.47
CA LEU A 219 -22.91 21.98 26.78
C LEU A 219 -24.42 22.14 27.08
N GLY A 220 -25.17 21.03 27.12
CA GLY A 220 -26.62 21.02 27.29
C GLY A 220 -27.40 21.59 26.11
N LEU A 221 -26.82 21.55 24.92
CA LEU A 221 -27.40 22.06 23.69
C LEU A 221 -27.64 20.91 22.69
N GLU A 222 -28.58 21.11 21.78
CA GLU A 222 -28.79 20.24 20.64
C GLU A 222 -29.09 21.06 19.38
N ARG A 223 -28.77 20.54 18.20
CA ARG A 223 -29.11 21.17 16.92
C ARG A 223 -30.13 20.31 16.17
N ARG A 224 -30.95 20.93 15.35
CA ARG A 224 -31.94 20.25 14.53
C ARG A 224 -31.29 19.65 13.28
N ILE A 225 -31.10 18.32 13.22
CA ILE A 225 -30.71 17.63 12.00
C ILE A 225 -31.95 17.48 11.11
N LYS A 226 -32.00 18.21 10.00
CA LYS A 226 -33.11 18.22 9.05
C LYS A 226 -32.94 17.20 7.92
N LEU A 227 -31.69 16.89 7.55
CA LEU A 227 -31.35 15.96 6.49
C LEU A 227 -30.08 15.17 6.84
N ILE A 228 -30.14 13.87 6.64
CA ILE A 228 -28.99 12.97 6.78
C ILE A 228 -28.71 12.34 5.43
N ILE A 229 -27.46 12.38 4.97
CA ILE A 229 -27.03 11.79 3.70
C ILE A 229 -25.70 11.06 3.87
N PRO A 230 -25.39 10.03 3.05
CA PRO A 230 -24.18 9.25 3.22
C PRO A 230 -22.96 9.77 2.46
N HIS A 231 -23.08 10.77 1.57
CA HIS A 231 -22.04 11.18 0.63
C HIS A 231 -21.71 12.67 0.72
N PHE A 232 -20.42 13.01 0.68
CA PHE A 232 -19.94 14.39 0.74
C PHE A 232 -20.31 15.20 -0.51
N LEU A 233 -20.11 14.65 -1.71
CA LEU A 233 -20.34 15.42 -2.95
C LEU A 233 -21.81 15.86 -3.12
N SER A 234 -22.77 14.98 -2.82
CA SER A 234 -24.19 15.35 -2.87
C SER A 234 -24.56 16.39 -1.80
N ALA A 235 -23.89 16.37 -0.64
CA ALA A 235 -24.09 17.34 0.43
C ALA A 235 -23.80 18.78 -0.03
N ALA A 236 -22.69 18.98 -0.73
CA ALA A 236 -22.31 20.29 -1.27
C ALA A 236 -23.35 20.87 -2.20
N LEU A 237 -23.88 20.04 -3.11
CA LEU A 237 -24.91 20.45 -4.07
C LEU A 237 -26.24 20.77 -3.40
N ILE A 238 -26.62 20.05 -2.35
CA ILE A 238 -27.86 20.28 -1.61
C ILE A 238 -27.75 21.55 -0.77
N VAL A 239 -26.66 21.70 -0.02
CA VAL A 239 -26.46 22.87 0.87
C VAL A 239 -26.39 24.17 0.06
N SER A 240 -25.84 24.14 -1.16
CA SER A 240 -25.79 25.32 -2.03
C SER A 240 -27.17 25.87 -2.46
N LYS A 241 -28.23 25.08 -2.25
CA LYS A 241 -29.62 25.42 -2.63
C LYS A 241 -30.60 25.48 -1.45
N THR A 242 -30.06 25.43 -0.23
CA THR A 242 -30.90 25.38 1.00
C THR A 242 -30.34 26.31 2.07
N ASP A 243 -31.15 26.58 3.08
CA ASP A 243 -30.73 27.35 4.28
C ASP A 243 -30.26 26.43 5.42
N MET A 244 -29.69 25.28 5.09
CA MET A 244 -29.10 24.37 6.07
C MET A 244 -27.60 24.67 6.24
N ILE A 245 -27.10 24.45 7.46
CA ILE A 245 -25.67 24.41 7.72
C ILE A 245 -25.19 22.97 7.50
N LEU A 246 -24.10 22.80 6.76
CA LEU A 246 -23.38 21.54 6.64
C LEU A 246 -22.02 21.69 7.34
N SER A 247 -21.73 20.79 8.28
CA SER A 247 -20.41 20.71 8.92
C SER A 247 -19.64 19.53 8.34
N LEU A 248 -18.40 19.78 7.91
CA LEU A 248 -17.53 18.81 7.22
C LEU A 248 -16.05 19.19 7.41
N PRO A 249 -15.11 18.28 7.01
CA PRO A 249 -13.69 18.60 7.04
C PRO A 249 -13.35 19.86 6.25
N TYR A 250 -12.45 20.69 6.80
CA TYR A 250 -12.11 22.00 6.24
C TYR A 250 -11.56 21.89 4.80
N ARG A 251 -10.67 20.92 4.55
CA ARG A 251 -10.05 20.77 3.24
C ARG A 251 -11.06 20.44 2.14
N ILE A 252 -12.10 19.65 2.44
CA ILE A 252 -13.15 19.39 1.48
C ILE A 252 -14.12 20.56 1.35
N ALA A 253 -14.31 21.35 2.43
CA ALA A 253 -15.08 22.58 2.36
C ALA A 253 -14.47 23.56 1.34
N GLU A 254 -13.16 23.73 1.36
CA GLU A 254 -12.45 24.56 0.38
C GLU A 254 -12.66 24.08 -1.05
N GLN A 255 -12.49 22.76 -1.30
CA GLN A 255 -12.76 22.23 -2.62
C GLN A 255 -14.21 22.45 -3.08
N PHE A 256 -15.17 22.26 -2.17
CA PHE A 256 -16.58 22.48 -2.51
C PHE A 256 -16.91 23.95 -2.80
N ALA A 257 -16.25 24.88 -2.13
CA ALA A 257 -16.41 26.31 -2.40
C ALA A 257 -15.91 26.72 -3.82
N THR A 258 -15.03 25.91 -4.42
CA THR A 258 -14.64 26.10 -5.84
C THR A 258 -15.65 25.53 -6.82
N LEU A 259 -16.41 24.51 -6.42
CA LEU A 259 -17.35 23.77 -7.28
C LEU A 259 -18.79 24.31 -7.20
N ALA A 260 -19.16 24.93 -6.08
CA ALA A 260 -20.52 25.42 -5.84
C ALA A 260 -20.48 26.78 -5.12
N PRO A 261 -21.54 27.60 -5.21
CA PRO A 261 -21.60 28.91 -4.56
C PRO A 261 -21.82 28.75 -3.06
N LEU A 262 -20.75 28.42 -2.35
CA LEU A 262 -20.71 28.19 -0.90
C LEU A 262 -19.87 29.25 -0.20
N GLU A 263 -20.15 29.46 1.07
CA GLU A 263 -19.37 30.25 2.02
C GLU A 263 -18.98 29.36 3.20
N ILE A 264 -17.72 29.48 3.63
CA ILE A 264 -17.12 28.69 4.71
C ILE A 264 -17.01 29.60 5.95
N PHE A 265 -17.32 29.04 7.10
CA PHE A 265 -17.07 29.69 8.38
C PHE A 265 -16.66 28.65 9.45
N PRO A 266 -15.96 29.07 10.52
CA PRO A 266 -15.52 28.16 11.57
C PRO A 266 -16.73 27.61 12.36
N VAL A 267 -16.62 26.37 12.85
CA VAL A 267 -17.59 25.84 13.82
C VAL A 267 -17.47 26.67 15.12
N PRO A 268 -18.58 27.23 15.68
CA PRO A 268 -18.51 28.13 16.84
C PRO A 268 -18.37 27.39 18.18
N ILE A 269 -17.70 26.21 18.16
CA ILE A 269 -17.30 25.44 19.34
C ILE A 269 -15.94 24.81 19.08
N GLU A 270 -15.13 24.64 20.11
CA GLU A 270 -13.87 23.95 20.01
C GLU A 270 -14.09 22.45 19.78
N LEU A 271 -13.48 21.93 18.74
CA LEU A 271 -13.45 20.52 18.39
C LEU A 271 -12.00 20.05 18.25
N PRO A 272 -11.69 18.82 18.60
CA PRO A 272 -10.37 18.26 18.32
C PRO A 272 -10.18 18.11 16.82
N ASP A 273 -8.97 18.35 16.37
CA ASP A 273 -8.54 17.92 15.03
C ASP A 273 -8.56 16.39 14.94
N TYR A 274 -8.62 15.89 13.74
CA TYR A 274 -8.58 14.45 13.51
C TYR A 274 -7.53 14.09 12.47
N ASP A 275 -6.76 13.06 12.85
CA ASP A 275 -5.62 12.62 12.08
C ASP A 275 -6.05 11.62 11.01
N LEU A 276 -5.71 11.92 9.76
CA LEU A 276 -5.77 10.96 8.67
C LEU A 276 -4.55 10.06 8.72
N CYS A 277 -4.77 8.78 8.65
CA CYS A 277 -3.71 7.79 8.60
C CYS A 277 -3.89 6.79 7.44
N MET A 278 -2.77 6.21 7.07
CA MET A 278 -2.65 5.08 6.16
C MET A 278 -2.33 3.83 6.98
N ILE A 279 -3.10 2.76 6.79
CA ILE A 279 -2.99 1.51 7.54
C ILE A 279 -2.75 0.36 6.57
N TRP A 280 -1.81 -0.55 6.91
CA TRP A 280 -1.52 -1.75 6.13
C TRP A 280 -1.03 -2.90 7.01
N HIS A 281 -0.97 -4.10 6.44
CA HIS A 281 -0.46 -5.27 7.15
C HIS A 281 1.07 -5.38 7.07
N PRO A 282 1.80 -5.77 8.15
CA PRO A 282 3.26 -5.89 8.17
C PRO A 282 3.85 -6.80 7.09
N LEU A 283 3.12 -7.76 6.59
CA LEU A 283 3.53 -8.62 5.47
C LEU A 283 3.91 -7.83 4.20
N ARG A 284 3.39 -6.59 4.06
CA ARG A 284 3.68 -5.70 2.93
C ARG A 284 4.79 -4.68 3.22
N ASP A 285 5.39 -4.69 4.42
CA ASP A 285 6.40 -3.69 4.80
C ASP A 285 7.57 -3.62 3.82
N LYS A 286 8.05 -4.78 3.38
CA LYS A 286 9.22 -4.92 2.49
C LYS A 286 8.87 -5.15 1.02
N ASP A 287 7.59 -5.14 0.67
CA ASP A 287 7.13 -5.25 -0.72
C ASP A 287 7.45 -3.95 -1.47
N PRO A 288 8.35 -3.96 -2.48
CA PRO A 288 8.79 -2.74 -3.17
C PRO A 288 7.64 -2.01 -3.88
N ALA A 289 6.67 -2.74 -4.45
CA ALA A 289 5.50 -2.15 -5.08
C ALA A 289 4.63 -1.42 -4.06
N HIS A 290 4.41 -2.05 -2.90
CA HIS A 290 3.64 -1.46 -1.83
C HIS A 290 4.35 -0.26 -1.18
N GLN A 291 5.70 -0.29 -1.06
CA GLN A 291 6.49 0.86 -0.60
C GLN A 291 6.31 2.05 -1.55
N TRP A 292 6.41 1.81 -2.86
CA TRP A 292 6.17 2.84 -3.86
C TRP A 292 4.79 3.48 -3.71
N LEU A 293 3.72 2.68 -3.53
CA LEU A 293 2.37 3.21 -3.32
C LEU A 293 2.31 4.12 -2.09
N ARG A 294 2.85 3.65 -0.94
CA ARG A 294 2.86 4.43 0.30
C ARG A 294 3.60 5.75 0.16
N GLU A 295 4.73 5.74 -0.52
CA GLU A 295 5.51 6.95 -0.80
C GLU A 295 4.74 7.93 -1.68
N ARG A 296 4.01 7.46 -2.71
CA ARG A 296 3.16 8.30 -3.55
C ARG A 296 2.04 8.94 -2.75
N ILE A 297 1.30 8.16 -1.98
CA ILE A 297 0.24 8.68 -1.08
C ILE A 297 0.83 9.72 -0.12
N THR A 298 1.92 9.41 0.55
CA THR A 298 2.60 10.31 1.49
C THR A 298 3.04 11.62 0.82
N SER A 299 3.59 11.54 -0.38
CA SER A 299 4.04 12.72 -1.14
C SER A 299 2.88 13.64 -1.51
N ILE A 300 1.72 13.08 -1.88
CA ILE A 300 0.51 13.85 -2.16
C ILE A 300 0.00 14.52 -0.88
N CYS A 301 -0.12 13.75 0.20
CA CYS A 301 -0.61 14.27 1.49
C CYS A 301 0.26 15.42 2.04
N LYS A 302 1.59 15.35 1.88
CA LYS A 302 2.48 16.45 2.27
C LYS A 302 2.20 17.74 1.50
N ARG A 303 1.82 17.66 0.22
CA ARG A 303 1.44 18.85 -0.56
C ARG A 303 0.09 19.41 -0.10
N ILE A 304 -0.86 18.52 0.19
CA ILE A 304 -2.17 18.91 0.74
C ILE A 304 -2.02 19.59 2.11
N ASP A 305 -1.07 19.15 2.91
CA ASP A 305 -0.83 19.70 4.27
C ASP A 305 -0.14 21.08 4.26
N THR A 306 0.50 21.45 3.16
CA THR A 306 1.22 22.72 3.02
C THR A 306 0.34 23.85 2.49
N ILE A 307 -0.86 23.55 2.01
CA ILE A 307 -1.87 24.50 1.54
C ILE A 307 -2.80 24.89 2.68
#